data_05d823a4ef7877361b2ad087b8ff447d
#
_entry.id   05d823a4ef7877361b2ad087b8ff447d
#
_cell.length_a   1.000
_cell.length_b   1.000
_cell.length_c   1.000
_cell.angle_alpha   90.00
_cell.angle_beta   90.00
_cell.angle_gamma   90.00
#
_symmetry.space_group_name_H-M   'P 1'
#
loop_
_entity.id
_entity.type
_entity.pdbx_description
1 polymer ?
#
loop_
_entity_poly.entity_id
_entity_poly.type
_entity_poly.pdbx_seq_one_letter_code
_entity_poly.pdbx_strand_id
1 'polypeptide(L)'
;MGTSQILGIILGICLISPNQLLNAYSVASTSAADIAANWTWDFGFFTVRMIGYQAQVIPALLAGLALAYLERFWRKHIPEVVSMIFVPFLSLIPALILANTVLGPVGWTIGKGISAVVLAGLTGPVKWLFGAIFGALYAPLVITGLHHMTNAIDTQLIADAGGTGLWPMIALSNIAQGSAVLAFYVMNRHDEREAQISLPAAISAYLGVTEPALFGVSLKYIYPFVAGMIGSGIAGLFCTSFNITANAIGIGGLPGILSIQAKYMSLFAINMVIAVVVPFVLSLVFRKIGFLTKTEDDLKASEQSQVQAVIEAKKDAEAPAGTVVTVKSPLSGVAKPLSESPDPVFSQGVMGQGIVIEPDKGELVAPIDGVVSVLFPSKHAVGLISDEGIELLMHIGMDTVSLDGKGFTAEVKQGD
;
A
#
# COMPACT_ATOMS: atom_id res chain seq x y z
N MET A 1 6.04 -11.79 -5.33
CA MET A 1 7.28 -12.23 -6.00
C MET A 1 7.35 -13.72 -6.27
N GLY A 2 6.36 -14.53 -5.83
CA GLY A 2 6.25 -15.97 -6.13
C GLY A 2 7.36 -16.84 -5.52
N THR A 3 7.88 -16.44 -4.37
CA THR A 3 8.90 -17.21 -3.62
C THR A 3 8.28 -17.82 -2.37
N SER A 4 8.91 -18.87 -1.83
CA SER A 4 8.49 -19.50 -0.59
C SER A 4 8.56 -18.51 0.57
N GLN A 5 7.43 -18.27 1.25
CA GLN A 5 7.34 -17.39 2.41
C GLN A 5 8.24 -17.83 3.55
N ILE A 6 8.38 -19.15 3.74
CA ILE A 6 9.25 -19.75 4.78
C ILE A 6 10.70 -19.35 4.56
N LEU A 7 11.21 -19.42 3.31
CA LEU A 7 12.59 -19.03 3.02
C LEU A 7 12.82 -17.53 3.27
N GLY A 8 11.84 -16.68 2.98
CA GLY A 8 11.89 -15.26 3.29
C GLY A 8 11.97 -14.99 4.80
N ILE A 9 11.17 -15.70 5.60
CA ILE A 9 11.19 -15.60 7.07
C ILE A 9 12.56 -16.05 7.62
N ILE A 10 13.08 -17.19 7.17
CA ILE A 10 14.40 -17.70 7.60
C ILE A 10 15.50 -16.69 7.25
N LEU A 11 15.50 -16.17 6.01
CA LEU A 11 16.44 -15.12 5.60
C LEU A 11 16.36 -13.91 6.53
N GLY A 12 15.16 -13.41 6.82
CA GLY A 12 14.94 -12.27 7.70
C GLY A 12 15.48 -12.51 9.11
N ILE A 13 15.21 -13.68 9.70
CA ILE A 13 15.73 -14.05 11.03
C ILE A 13 17.27 -14.10 11.03
N CYS A 14 17.87 -14.66 10.00
CA CYS A 14 19.33 -14.74 9.89
C CYS A 14 19.98 -13.33 9.78
N LEU A 15 19.34 -12.39 9.08
CA LEU A 15 19.83 -11.03 8.91
C LEU A 15 19.80 -10.18 10.19
N ILE A 16 19.04 -10.59 11.19
CA ILE A 16 18.91 -9.87 12.48
C ILE A 16 19.41 -10.71 13.67
N SER A 17 20.12 -11.80 13.43
CA SER A 17 20.57 -12.74 14.47
C SER A 17 21.40 -12.04 15.55
N PRO A 18 20.92 -11.95 16.79
CA PRO A 18 21.61 -11.19 17.85
C PRO A 18 22.87 -11.90 18.38
N ASN A 19 23.00 -13.20 18.12
CA ASN A 19 24.11 -14.00 18.64
C ASN A 19 25.34 -13.99 17.70
N GLN A 20 25.14 -13.61 16.43
CA GLN A 20 26.20 -13.68 15.42
C GLN A 20 26.48 -12.32 14.77
N LEU A 21 25.61 -11.35 14.94
CA LEU A 21 25.71 -10.05 14.32
C LEU A 21 25.61 -8.95 15.38
N LEU A 22 26.46 -7.93 15.29
CA LEU A 22 26.37 -6.72 16.10
C LEU A 22 25.05 -6.03 15.76
N ASN A 23 24.25 -5.71 16.78
CA ASN A 23 22.98 -5.03 16.58
C ASN A 23 23.18 -3.69 15.86
N ALA A 24 22.37 -3.40 14.85
CA ALA A 24 22.43 -2.17 14.06
C ALA A 24 22.41 -0.89 14.92
N TYR A 25 21.61 -0.88 15.99
CA TYR A 25 21.50 0.25 16.91
C TYR A 25 22.73 0.42 17.81
N SER A 26 23.51 -0.63 18.01
CA SER A 26 24.73 -0.59 18.83
C SER A 26 25.96 -0.15 18.06
N VAL A 27 25.90 -0.09 16.72
CA VAL A 27 27.05 0.27 15.88
C VAL A 27 27.61 1.66 16.23
N ALA A 28 26.73 2.63 16.49
CA ALA A 28 27.14 3.99 16.83
C ALA A 28 27.84 4.12 18.22
N SER A 29 27.48 3.21 19.14
CA SER A 29 28.05 3.18 20.51
C SER A 29 29.26 2.26 20.65
N THR A 30 29.56 1.43 19.64
CA THR A 30 30.68 0.48 19.65
C THR A 30 31.90 1.10 18.96
N SER A 31 33.06 1.00 19.58
CA SER A 31 34.29 1.57 19.02
C SER A 31 34.70 0.87 17.71
N ALA A 32 35.32 1.60 16.80
CA ALA A 32 35.79 1.03 15.53
C ALA A 32 36.82 -0.10 15.74
N ALA A 33 37.63 -0.02 16.80
CA ALA A 33 38.60 -1.05 17.18
C ALA A 33 37.91 -2.34 17.65
N ASP A 34 36.83 -2.23 18.43
CA ASP A 34 36.04 -3.37 18.89
C ASP A 34 35.30 -4.03 17.74
N ILE A 35 34.71 -3.24 16.81
CA ILE A 35 34.07 -3.77 15.61
C ILE A 35 35.08 -4.55 14.75
N ALA A 36 36.30 -4.03 14.57
CA ALA A 36 37.34 -4.69 13.81
C ALA A 36 37.81 -5.99 14.47
N ALA A 37 37.90 -6.02 15.81
CA ALA A 37 38.42 -7.16 16.56
C ALA A 37 37.36 -8.28 16.71
N ASN A 38 36.12 -7.94 17.03
CA ASN A 38 35.12 -8.90 17.48
C ASN A 38 33.93 -9.09 16.49
N TRP A 39 33.74 -8.13 15.58
CA TRP A 39 32.56 -8.10 14.70
C TRP A 39 32.93 -7.96 13.22
N THR A 40 33.98 -8.69 12.79
CA THR A 40 34.44 -8.66 11.39
C THR A 40 34.84 -10.05 10.93
N TRP A 41 34.28 -10.47 9.79
CA TRP A 41 34.76 -11.64 9.08
C TRP A 41 35.97 -11.23 8.23
N ASP A 42 37.07 -11.92 8.43
CA ASP A 42 38.29 -11.74 7.64
C ASP A 42 38.41 -12.93 6.66
N PHE A 43 38.31 -12.62 5.36
CA PHE A 43 38.50 -13.60 4.28
C PHE A 43 39.91 -13.56 3.68
N GLY A 44 40.86 -12.82 4.30
CA GLY A 44 42.24 -12.68 3.89
C GLY A 44 42.48 -11.64 2.78
N PHE A 45 41.55 -11.53 1.81
CA PHE A 45 41.61 -10.54 0.71
C PHE A 45 40.58 -9.43 0.85
N PHE A 46 39.57 -9.60 1.66
CA PHE A 46 38.64 -8.55 2.08
C PHE A 46 38.04 -8.88 3.45
N THR A 47 37.56 -7.86 4.13
CA THR A 47 36.88 -7.99 5.43
C THR A 47 35.44 -7.52 5.33
N VAL A 48 34.52 -8.18 6.07
CA VAL A 48 33.10 -7.84 6.12
C VAL A 48 32.69 -7.67 7.56
N ARG A 49 32.05 -6.54 7.88
CA ARG A 49 31.54 -6.29 9.22
C ARG A 49 30.33 -7.18 9.50
N MET A 50 30.33 -7.84 10.65
CA MET A 50 29.25 -8.67 11.16
C MET A 50 28.16 -7.78 11.80
N ILE A 51 27.45 -7.02 10.99
CA ILE A 51 26.41 -6.09 11.44
C ILE A 51 25.05 -6.66 11.07
N GLY A 52 24.13 -6.70 12.03
CA GLY A 52 22.74 -7.04 11.79
C GLY A 52 21.99 -5.91 11.11
N TYR A 53 20.94 -6.26 10.36
CA TYR A 53 20.16 -5.31 9.57
C TYR A 53 18.82 -4.99 10.23
N GLN A 54 18.77 -4.88 11.58
CA GLN A 54 17.58 -4.46 12.31
C GLN A 54 17.14 -3.08 11.81
N ALA A 55 15.86 -2.95 11.46
CA ALA A 55 15.23 -1.76 10.89
C ALA A 55 15.86 -1.24 9.57
N GLN A 56 16.69 -2.04 8.91
CA GLN A 56 17.31 -1.70 7.63
C GLN A 56 16.52 -2.28 6.46
N VAL A 57 15.59 -1.49 5.89
CA VAL A 57 14.67 -1.95 4.83
C VAL A 57 15.41 -2.23 3.52
N ILE A 58 16.39 -1.40 3.14
CA ILE A 58 17.10 -1.54 1.85
C ILE A 58 17.95 -2.82 1.83
N PRO A 59 18.77 -3.15 2.83
CA PRO A 59 19.45 -4.44 2.91
C PRO A 59 18.48 -5.63 2.83
N ALA A 60 17.37 -5.58 3.59
CA ALA A 60 16.38 -6.64 3.60
C ALA A 60 15.69 -6.82 2.24
N LEU A 61 15.36 -5.73 1.55
CA LEU A 61 14.79 -5.73 0.21
C LEU A 61 15.76 -6.37 -0.80
N LEU A 62 17.02 -5.94 -0.81
CA LEU A 62 18.04 -6.47 -1.73
C LEU A 62 18.29 -7.96 -1.48
N ALA A 63 18.37 -8.38 -0.21
CA ALA A 63 18.51 -9.79 0.16
C ALA A 63 17.30 -10.62 -0.28
N GLY A 64 16.08 -10.12 -0.07
CA GLY A 64 14.85 -10.77 -0.51
C GLY A 64 14.73 -10.90 -2.02
N LEU A 65 15.16 -9.88 -2.78
CA LEU A 65 15.24 -9.94 -4.24
C LEU A 65 16.24 -10.99 -4.72
N ALA A 66 17.42 -11.06 -4.09
CA ALA A 66 18.42 -12.08 -4.41
C ALA A 66 17.90 -13.49 -4.15
N LEU A 67 17.26 -13.72 -2.99
CA LEU A 67 16.63 -14.99 -2.66
C LEU A 67 15.56 -15.36 -3.70
N ALA A 68 14.69 -14.42 -4.05
CA ALA A 68 13.63 -14.60 -5.02
C ALA A 68 14.18 -14.99 -6.40
N TYR A 69 15.27 -14.34 -6.84
CA TYR A 69 15.93 -14.65 -8.09
C TYR A 69 16.56 -16.04 -8.09
N LEU A 70 17.30 -16.38 -7.02
CA LEU A 70 17.96 -17.69 -6.87
C LEU A 70 16.94 -18.83 -6.79
N GLU A 71 15.84 -18.66 -6.04
CA GLU A 71 14.80 -19.68 -5.93
C GLU A 71 14.14 -19.93 -7.30
N ARG A 72 13.80 -18.88 -8.06
CA ARG A 72 13.25 -19.02 -9.41
C ARG A 72 14.23 -19.69 -10.37
N PHE A 73 15.51 -19.32 -10.28
CA PHE A 73 16.55 -19.92 -11.10
C PHE A 73 16.67 -21.42 -10.83
N TRP A 74 16.82 -21.82 -9.57
CA TRP A 74 16.99 -23.22 -9.20
C TRP A 74 15.73 -24.04 -9.42
N ARG A 75 14.56 -23.50 -9.17
CA ARG A 75 13.26 -24.17 -9.44
C ARG A 75 13.10 -24.53 -10.92
N LYS A 76 13.69 -23.74 -11.82
CA LYS A 76 13.68 -24.03 -13.27
C LYS A 76 14.68 -25.10 -13.69
N HIS A 77 15.78 -25.29 -12.94
CA HIS A 77 16.88 -26.16 -13.35
C HIS A 77 16.95 -27.49 -12.59
N ILE A 78 16.28 -27.59 -11.46
CA ILE A 78 16.30 -28.79 -10.60
C ILE A 78 15.06 -29.64 -10.90
N PRO A 79 15.21 -30.97 -11.14
CA PRO A 79 14.10 -31.89 -11.32
C PRO A 79 13.15 -31.89 -10.12
N GLU A 80 11.83 -32.03 -10.35
CA GLU A 80 10.79 -31.96 -9.32
C GLU A 80 11.02 -32.95 -8.18
N VAL A 81 11.47 -34.14 -8.48
CA VAL A 81 11.72 -35.23 -7.51
C VAL A 81 12.64 -34.82 -6.35
N VAL A 82 13.61 -33.94 -6.61
CA VAL A 82 14.59 -33.47 -5.61
C VAL A 82 14.45 -31.99 -5.29
N SER A 83 13.52 -31.27 -5.94
CA SER A 83 13.38 -29.82 -5.85
C SER A 83 13.06 -29.35 -4.43
N MET A 84 12.28 -30.14 -3.68
CA MET A 84 11.87 -29.82 -2.31
C MET A 84 13.06 -29.64 -1.35
N ILE A 85 14.17 -30.35 -1.60
CA ILE A 85 15.38 -30.28 -0.77
C ILE A 85 16.40 -29.32 -1.36
N PHE A 86 16.69 -29.44 -2.66
CA PHE A 86 17.79 -28.71 -3.27
C PHE A 86 17.47 -27.25 -3.57
N VAL A 87 16.23 -26.91 -3.94
CA VAL A 87 15.86 -25.53 -4.25
C VAL A 87 16.02 -24.62 -3.02
N PRO A 88 15.45 -24.95 -1.85
CA PRO A 88 15.66 -24.14 -0.63
C PRO A 88 17.13 -24.01 -0.26
N PHE A 89 17.87 -25.12 -0.28
CA PHE A 89 19.28 -25.14 0.11
C PHE A 89 20.16 -24.26 -0.80
N LEU A 90 20.06 -24.46 -2.12
CA LEU A 90 20.83 -23.71 -3.13
C LEU A 90 20.35 -22.26 -3.31
N SER A 91 19.18 -21.90 -2.80
CA SER A 91 18.69 -20.54 -2.83
C SER A 91 19.04 -19.78 -1.56
N LEU A 92 18.79 -20.36 -0.38
CA LEU A 92 18.92 -19.68 0.90
C LEU A 92 20.39 -19.44 1.28
N ILE A 93 21.26 -20.45 1.15
CA ILE A 93 22.66 -20.32 1.56
C ILE A 93 23.41 -19.27 0.72
N PRO A 94 23.37 -19.31 -0.63
CA PRO A 94 23.99 -18.24 -1.42
C PRO A 94 23.35 -16.88 -1.19
N ALA A 95 22.02 -16.80 -0.97
CA ALA A 95 21.35 -15.56 -0.66
C ALA A 95 21.85 -14.97 0.67
N LEU A 96 22.04 -15.79 1.71
CA LEU A 96 22.58 -15.37 3.00
C LEU A 96 24.02 -14.87 2.88
N ILE A 97 24.87 -15.61 2.17
CA ILE A 97 26.26 -15.18 1.92
C ILE A 97 26.26 -13.83 1.19
N LEU A 98 25.54 -13.74 0.09
CA LEU A 98 25.46 -12.52 -0.71
C LEU A 98 24.86 -11.35 0.08
N ALA A 99 23.84 -11.61 0.89
CA ALA A 99 23.19 -10.62 1.73
C ALA A 99 24.15 -10.04 2.79
N ASN A 100 24.94 -10.88 3.46
CA ASN A 100 25.86 -10.39 4.50
C ASN A 100 27.15 -9.80 3.94
N THR A 101 27.65 -10.30 2.81
CA THR A 101 28.96 -9.87 2.27
C THR A 101 28.88 -8.70 1.31
N VAL A 102 27.81 -8.57 0.52
CA VAL A 102 27.69 -7.56 -0.55
C VAL A 102 26.43 -6.72 -0.40
N LEU A 103 25.25 -7.34 -0.49
CA LEU A 103 23.98 -6.59 -0.61
C LEU A 103 23.64 -5.82 0.65
N GLY A 104 23.94 -6.39 1.81
CA GLY A 104 23.74 -5.74 3.10
C GLY A 104 24.61 -4.49 3.28
N PRO A 105 25.95 -4.58 3.16
CA PRO A 105 26.82 -3.42 3.20
C PRO A 105 26.48 -2.35 2.17
N VAL A 106 26.14 -2.72 0.95
CA VAL A 106 25.68 -1.79 -0.10
C VAL A 106 24.36 -1.12 0.32
N GLY A 107 23.36 -1.91 0.74
CA GLY A 107 22.10 -1.36 1.20
C GLY A 107 22.23 -0.47 2.43
N TRP A 108 23.11 -0.82 3.36
CA TRP A 108 23.46 0.01 4.53
C TRP A 108 24.06 1.36 4.11
N THR A 109 24.99 1.35 3.16
CA THR A 109 25.61 2.57 2.65
C THR A 109 24.59 3.49 1.99
N ILE A 110 23.70 2.93 1.17
CA ILE A 110 22.60 3.66 0.54
C ILE A 110 21.68 4.25 1.62
N GLY A 111 21.27 3.44 2.63
CA GLY A 111 20.42 3.88 3.73
C GLY A 111 21.04 5.05 4.51
N LYS A 112 22.33 4.96 4.86
CA LYS A 112 23.06 6.06 5.51
C LYS A 112 23.14 7.31 4.64
N GLY A 113 23.36 7.15 3.34
CA GLY A 113 23.36 8.28 2.41
C GLY A 113 22.03 9.01 2.38
N ILE A 114 20.92 8.28 2.31
CA ILE A 114 19.56 8.85 2.35
C ILE A 114 19.32 9.56 3.69
N SER A 115 19.65 8.91 4.81
CA SER A 115 19.49 9.51 6.15
C SER A 115 20.32 10.79 6.30
N ALA A 116 21.55 10.81 5.78
CA ALA A 116 22.40 12.01 5.82
C ALA A 116 21.81 13.18 5.02
N VAL A 117 21.24 12.92 3.83
CA VAL A 117 20.55 13.95 3.03
C VAL A 117 19.32 14.48 3.77
N VAL A 118 18.51 13.58 4.35
CA VAL A 118 17.33 13.97 5.12
C VAL A 118 17.71 14.78 6.35
N LEU A 119 18.73 14.34 7.09
CA LEU A 119 19.20 15.07 8.27
C LEU A 119 19.73 16.46 7.88
N ALA A 120 20.47 16.57 6.79
CA ALA A 120 20.92 17.86 6.27
C ALA A 120 19.74 18.77 5.88
N GLY A 121 18.70 18.20 5.30
CA GLY A 121 17.44 18.91 5.02
C GLY A 121 16.75 19.41 6.30
N LEU A 122 16.69 18.57 7.33
CA LEU A 122 16.03 18.90 8.61
C LEU A 122 16.81 19.90 9.47
N THR A 123 18.14 19.96 9.35
CA THR A 123 19.01 20.78 10.20
C THR A 123 19.67 21.94 9.46
N GLY A 124 19.60 21.95 8.13
CA GLY A 124 20.23 22.95 7.28
C GLY A 124 19.58 24.35 7.38
N PRO A 125 20.17 25.36 6.73
CA PRO A 125 19.69 26.74 6.77
C PRO A 125 18.32 26.91 6.12
N VAL A 126 17.94 26.02 5.20
CA VAL A 126 16.64 26.04 4.50
C VAL A 126 15.69 24.93 4.97
N LYS A 127 15.84 24.49 6.23
CA LYS A 127 15.02 23.41 6.82
C LYS A 127 13.50 23.63 6.70
N TRP A 128 13.06 24.90 6.78
CA TRP A 128 11.68 25.27 6.60
C TRP A 128 11.12 24.88 5.22
N LEU A 129 11.94 25.03 4.17
CA LEU A 129 11.57 24.65 2.81
C LEU A 129 11.52 23.11 2.68
N PHE A 130 12.52 22.42 3.27
CA PHE A 130 12.48 20.96 3.33
C PHE A 130 11.19 20.44 3.99
N GLY A 131 10.82 21.01 5.15
CA GLY A 131 9.60 20.63 5.85
C GLY A 131 8.34 20.91 5.04
N ALA A 132 8.28 22.04 4.36
CA ALA A 132 7.16 22.39 3.49
C ALA A 132 7.02 21.39 2.33
N ILE A 133 8.12 21.08 1.65
CA ILE A 133 8.14 20.13 0.51
C ILE A 133 7.80 18.71 0.99
N PHE A 134 8.47 18.24 2.05
CA PHE A 134 8.24 16.90 2.58
C PHE A 134 6.78 16.73 3.05
N GLY A 135 6.26 17.69 3.83
CA GLY A 135 4.88 17.66 4.29
C GLY A 135 3.89 17.64 3.12
N ALA A 136 4.07 18.49 2.11
CA ALA A 136 3.21 18.53 0.94
C ALA A 136 3.27 17.23 0.11
N LEU A 137 4.45 16.64 -0.05
CA LEU A 137 4.65 15.46 -0.89
C LEU A 137 4.40 14.14 -0.15
N TYR A 138 4.17 14.15 1.15
CA TYR A 138 3.98 12.90 1.90
C TYR A 138 2.73 12.12 1.43
N ALA A 139 1.60 12.78 1.20
CA ALA A 139 0.41 12.13 0.68
C ALA A 139 0.62 11.48 -0.71
N PRO A 140 1.27 12.11 -1.70
CA PRO A 140 1.77 11.44 -2.91
C PRO A 140 2.64 10.20 -2.64
N LEU A 141 3.54 10.26 -1.65
CA LEU A 141 4.35 9.09 -1.27
C LEU A 141 3.50 7.94 -0.71
N VAL A 142 2.41 8.25 0.01
CA VAL A 142 1.47 7.24 0.49
C VAL A 142 0.80 6.53 -0.69
N ILE A 143 0.34 7.27 -1.69
CA ILE A 143 -0.31 6.71 -2.88
C ILE A 143 0.61 5.72 -3.62
N THR A 144 1.91 6.03 -3.72
CA THR A 144 2.89 5.15 -4.37
C THR A 144 3.36 3.99 -3.48
N GLY A 145 2.96 3.95 -2.20
CA GLY A 145 3.47 2.98 -1.21
C GLY A 145 4.89 3.25 -0.72
N LEU A 146 5.58 4.27 -1.25
CA LEU A 146 6.97 4.60 -0.88
C LEU A 146 7.09 5.15 0.54
N HIS A 147 5.99 5.61 1.15
CA HIS A 147 5.96 6.13 2.52
C HIS A 147 6.47 5.11 3.56
N HIS A 148 6.35 3.81 3.32
CA HIS A 148 6.92 2.79 4.22
C HIS A 148 8.44 2.89 4.36
N MET A 149 9.13 3.45 3.36
CA MET A 149 10.58 3.68 3.43
C MET A 149 10.95 4.78 4.43
N THR A 150 10.05 5.73 4.70
CA THR A 150 10.31 6.80 5.68
C THR A 150 10.48 6.26 7.10
N ASN A 151 9.80 5.15 7.45
CA ASN A 151 9.96 4.51 8.75
C ASN A 151 11.40 4.02 8.99
N ALA A 152 12.07 3.53 7.93
CA ALA A 152 13.48 3.14 8.03
C ALA A 152 14.38 4.36 8.28
N ILE A 153 14.08 5.49 7.61
CA ILE A 153 14.81 6.74 7.80
C ILE A 153 14.57 7.28 9.21
N ASP A 154 13.33 7.29 9.69
CA ASP A 154 12.97 7.69 11.05
C ASP A 154 13.74 6.89 12.10
N THR A 155 13.76 5.55 11.93
CA THR A 155 14.48 4.66 12.86
C THR A 155 15.97 4.94 12.87
N GLN A 156 16.56 5.20 11.70
CA GLN A 156 17.96 5.56 11.58
C GLN A 156 18.25 6.93 12.24
N LEU A 157 17.41 7.93 12.03
CA LEU A 157 17.53 9.25 12.68
C LEU A 157 17.43 9.15 14.19
N ILE A 158 16.51 8.32 14.71
CA ILE A 158 16.38 8.07 16.16
C ILE A 158 17.65 7.45 16.71
N ALA A 159 18.24 6.47 16.02
CA ALA A 159 19.47 5.82 16.43
C ALA A 159 20.69 6.76 16.39
N ASP A 160 20.78 7.62 15.36
CA ASP A 160 21.94 8.48 15.13
C ASP A 160 21.86 9.80 15.91
N ALA A 161 20.66 10.38 16.08
CA ALA A 161 20.45 11.72 16.65
C ALA A 161 19.56 11.74 17.91
N GLY A 162 19.10 10.58 18.40
CA GLY A 162 18.25 10.48 19.59
C GLY A 162 16.82 10.96 19.37
N GLY A 163 16.40 11.14 18.12
CA GLY A 163 15.04 11.52 17.74
C GLY A 163 14.92 11.83 16.26
N THR A 164 13.68 11.92 15.78
CA THR A 164 13.39 12.20 14.39
C THR A 164 12.51 13.43 14.20
N GLY A 165 12.83 14.24 13.19
CA GLY A 165 11.99 15.35 12.73
C GLY A 165 11.02 14.97 11.61
N LEU A 166 11.11 13.77 11.01
CA LEU A 166 10.21 13.34 9.94
C LEU A 166 8.86 12.89 10.50
N TRP A 167 8.87 12.05 11.54
CA TRP A 167 7.66 11.48 12.13
C TRP A 167 6.61 12.52 12.54
N PRO A 168 6.97 13.66 13.16
CA PRO A 168 6.00 14.72 13.44
C PRO A 168 5.30 15.22 12.17
N MET A 169 6.02 15.39 11.06
CA MET A 169 5.45 15.84 9.79
C MET A 169 4.52 14.78 9.16
N ILE A 170 4.87 13.50 9.32
CA ILE A 170 4.03 12.38 8.89
C ILE A 170 2.68 12.38 9.62
N ALA A 171 2.71 12.50 10.96
CA ALA A 171 1.49 12.57 11.76
C ALA A 171 0.62 13.79 11.38
N LEU A 172 1.24 14.94 11.11
CA LEU A 172 0.53 16.15 10.67
C LEU A 172 -0.05 16.01 9.26
N SER A 173 0.62 15.28 8.37
CA SER A 173 0.07 14.98 7.04
C SER A 173 -1.19 14.12 7.13
N ASN A 174 -1.19 13.11 8.02
CA ASN A 174 -2.38 12.30 8.25
C ASN A 174 -3.56 13.15 8.74
N ILE A 175 -3.31 14.05 9.70
CA ILE A 175 -4.32 15.01 10.20
C ILE A 175 -4.81 15.90 9.07
N ALA A 176 -3.92 16.44 8.25
CA ALA A 176 -4.27 17.35 7.17
C ALA A 176 -5.15 16.68 6.10
N GLN A 177 -4.83 15.45 5.70
CA GLN A 177 -5.67 14.69 4.77
C GLN A 177 -7.02 14.35 5.39
N GLY A 178 -7.05 13.92 6.66
CA GLY A 178 -8.29 13.68 7.39
C GLY A 178 -9.18 14.92 7.46
N SER A 179 -8.59 16.09 7.69
CA SER A 179 -9.32 17.37 7.79
C SER A 179 -9.88 17.83 6.45
N ALA A 180 -9.15 17.63 5.36
CA ALA A 180 -9.63 17.91 4.02
C ALA A 180 -10.84 17.02 3.66
N VAL A 181 -10.79 15.73 4.02
CA VAL A 181 -11.90 14.78 3.80
C VAL A 181 -13.06 15.06 4.76
N LEU A 182 -12.80 15.50 5.99
CA LEU A 182 -13.86 15.94 6.91
C LEU A 182 -14.62 17.17 6.36
N ALA A 183 -13.92 18.12 5.74
CA ALA A 183 -14.56 19.24 5.05
C ALA A 183 -15.43 18.75 3.87
N PHE A 184 -14.95 17.77 3.11
CA PHE A 184 -15.74 17.12 2.06
C PHE A 184 -17.02 16.48 2.64
N TYR A 185 -16.91 15.74 3.74
CA TYR A 185 -18.06 15.17 4.44
C TYR A 185 -19.08 16.24 4.84
N VAL A 186 -18.64 17.32 5.46
CA VAL A 186 -19.55 18.40 5.91
C VAL A 186 -20.33 19.01 4.74
N MET A 187 -19.71 19.14 3.58
CA MET A 187 -20.37 19.67 2.37
C MET A 187 -21.32 18.67 1.70
N ASN A 188 -21.04 17.37 1.81
CA ASN A 188 -21.80 16.31 1.12
C ASN A 188 -22.58 15.40 2.09
N ARG A 189 -22.82 15.81 3.33
CA ARG A 189 -23.46 15.01 4.39
C ARG A 189 -24.90 14.59 4.08
N HIS A 190 -25.55 15.22 3.10
CA HIS A 190 -26.90 14.86 2.66
C HIS A 190 -26.93 13.76 1.60
N ASP A 191 -25.78 13.45 1.00
CA ASP A 191 -25.59 12.29 0.16
C ASP A 191 -25.16 11.11 1.03
N GLU A 192 -26.06 10.16 1.23
CA GLU A 192 -25.82 9.01 2.11
C GLU A 192 -24.62 8.18 1.66
N ARG A 193 -24.44 8.00 0.35
CA ARG A 193 -23.32 7.20 -0.22
C ARG A 193 -21.98 7.87 0.09
N GLU A 194 -21.85 9.16 -0.16
CA GLU A 194 -20.62 9.89 0.09
C GLU A 194 -20.35 10.04 1.60
N ALA A 195 -21.38 10.21 2.41
CA ALA A 195 -21.27 10.30 3.86
C ALA A 195 -20.77 9.00 4.50
N GLN A 196 -21.26 7.84 4.02
CA GLN A 196 -20.84 6.50 4.50
C GLN A 196 -19.36 6.21 4.24
N ILE A 197 -18.78 6.81 3.20
CA ILE A 197 -17.35 6.63 2.86
C ILE A 197 -16.49 7.69 3.54
N SER A 198 -16.89 8.96 3.47
CA SER A 198 -16.01 10.08 3.84
C SER A 198 -15.82 10.26 5.34
N LEU A 199 -16.86 10.02 6.17
CA LEU A 199 -16.72 10.15 7.61
C LEU A 199 -15.79 9.08 8.22
N PRO A 200 -15.97 7.76 7.96
CA PRO A 200 -15.03 6.75 8.44
C PRO A 200 -13.61 6.97 7.91
N ALA A 201 -13.46 7.41 6.66
CA ALA A 201 -12.18 7.70 6.05
C ALA A 201 -11.45 8.86 6.74
N ALA A 202 -12.17 9.94 7.09
CA ALA A 202 -11.62 11.07 7.86
C ALA A 202 -11.18 10.63 9.27
N ILE A 203 -11.99 9.82 9.95
CA ILE A 203 -11.66 9.27 11.27
C ILE A 203 -10.42 8.37 11.17
N SER A 204 -10.36 7.49 10.18
CA SER A 204 -9.21 6.63 9.93
C SER A 204 -7.92 7.44 9.76
N ALA A 205 -7.96 8.53 8.97
CA ALA A 205 -6.82 9.41 8.77
C ALA A 205 -6.39 10.12 10.06
N TYR A 206 -7.32 10.58 10.87
CA TYR A 206 -7.02 11.14 12.20
C TYR A 206 -6.40 10.12 13.16
N LEU A 207 -6.63 8.83 12.94
CA LEU A 207 -5.99 7.74 13.69
C LEU A 207 -4.70 7.23 13.03
N GLY A 208 -4.25 7.86 11.94
CA GLY A 208 -2.96 7.60 11.31
C GLY A 208 -2.99 6.69 10.09
N VAL A 209 -4.17 6.31 9.60
CA VAL A 209 -4.34 5.47 8.39
C VAL A 209 -5.04 6.30 7.32
N THR A 210 -4.28 6.80 6.34
CA THR A 210 -4.76 7.78 5.35
C THR A 210 -5.28 7.17 4.06
N GLU A 211 -4.99 5.89 3.78
CA GLU A 211 -5.37 5.21 2.55
C GLU A 211 -6.88 5.29 2.27
N PRO A 212 -7.79 5.06 3.24
CA PRO A 212 -9.23 5.22 2.98
C PRO A 212 -9.61 6.65 2.59
N ALA A 213 -8.96 7.66 3.18
CA ALA A 213 -9.20 9.06 2.86
C ALA A 213 -8.66 9.42 1.46
N LEU A 214 -7.46 8.93 1.12
CA LEU A 214 -6.83 9.18 -0.17
C LEU A 214 -7.58 8.51 -1.32
N PHE A 215 -7.81 7.21 -1.22
CA PHE A 215 -8.41 6.43 -2.31
C PHE A 215 -9.94 6.58 -2.35
N GLY A 216 -10.60 6.68 -1.21
CA GLY A 216 -12.07 6.79 -1.15
C GLY A 216 -12.59 8.18 -1.55
N VAL A 217 -11.85 9.26 -1.25
CA VAL A 217 -12.32 10.63 -1.44
C VAL A 217 -11.31 11.50 -2.19
N SER A 218 -10.08 11.63 -1.66
CA SER A 218 -9.15 12.68 -2.09
C SER A 218 -8.75 12.55 -3.56
N LEU A 219 -8.44 11.34 -4.05
CA LEU A 219 -8.08 11.10 -5.45
C LEU A 219 -9.28 11.15 -6.39
N LYS A 220 -10.47 10.83 -5.90
CA LYS A 220 -11.71 10.92 -6.68
C LYS A 220 -12.05 12.38 -7.00
N TYR A 221 -11.96 13.26 -6.00
CA TYR A 221 -12.42 14.66 -6.10
C TYR A 221 -11.30 15.67 -6.30
N ILE A 222 -10.04 15.30 -6.16
CA ILE A 222 -8.79 16.04 -6.34
C ILE A 222 -8.62 17.24 -5.39
N TYR A 223 -9.60 18.16 -5.29
CA TYR A 223 -9.46 19.36 -4.46
C TYR A 223 -9.19 19.07 -2.96
N PRO A 224 -9.76 18.01 -2.31
CA PRO A 224 -9.40 17.69 -0.94
C PRO A 224 -7.96 17.20 -0.82
N PHE A 225 -7.48 16.46 -1.83
CA PHE A 225 -6.09 16.00 -1.90
C PHE A 225 -5.11 17.18 -1.88
N VAL A 226 -5.32 18.15 -2.77
CA VAL A 226 -4.46 19.34 -2.87
C VAL A 226 -4.57 20.22 -1.62
N ALA A 227 -5.76 20.38 -1.07
CA ALA A 227 -5.96 21.11 0.19
C ALA A 227 -5.19 20.45 1.35
N GLY A 228 -5.25 19.11 1.44
CA GLY A 228 -4.49 18.34 2.41
C GLY A 228 -2.98 18.46 2.22
N MET A 229 -2.48 18.42 0.97
CA MET A 229 -1.08 18.64 0.65
C MET A 229 -0.59 20.03 1.08
N ILE A 230 -1.34 21.07 0.78
CA ILE A 230 -0.99 22.46 1.18
C ILE A 230 -1.00 22.59 2.69
N GLY A 231 -2.04 22.10 3.38
CA GLY A 231 -2.12 22.14 4.84
C GLY A 231 -0.97 21.37 5.50
N SER A 232 -0.63 20.19 4.98
CA SER A 232 0.51 19.41 5.42
C SER A 232 1.85 20.11 5.17
N GLY A 233 1.99 20.78 4.03
CA GLY A 233 3.18 21.59 3.71
C GLY A 233 3.39 22.74 4.68
N ILE A 234 2.33 23.46 5.03
CA ILE A 234 2.37 24.56 6.02
C ILE A 234 2.72 24.00 7.41
N ALA A 235 2.10 22.88 7.80
CA ALA A 235 2.42 22.22 9.05
C ALA A 235 3.87 21.70 9.09
N GLY A 236 4.37 21.16 7.98
CA GLY A 236 5.75 20.72 7.83
C GLY A 236 6.76 21.88 7.95
N LEU A 237 6.47 23.02 7.31
CA LEU A 237 7.24 24.26 7.46
C LEU A 237 7.34 24.69 8.92
N PHE A 238 6.21 24.71 9.63
CA PHE A 238 6.18 25.04 11.05
C PHE A 238 7.01 24.03 11.88
N CYS A 239 6.82 22.74 11.60
CA CYS A 239 7.48 21.67 12.30
C CYS A 239 9.02 21.80 12.28
N THR A 240 9.59 21.99 11.09
CA THR A 240 11.05 22.13 10.90
C THR A 240 11.57 23.48 11.39
N SER A 241 10.78 24.55 11.27
CA SER A 241 11.19 25.88 11.80
C SER A 241 11.42 25.85 13.30
N PHE A 242 10.57 25.14 14.03
CA PHE A 242 10.67 24.99 15.49
C PHE A 242 11.42 23.74 15.95
N ASN A 243 12.03 22.97 15.03
CA ASN A 243 12.75 21.74 15.31
C ASN A 243 11.95 20.71 16.13
N ILE A 244 10.65 20.59 15.86
CA ILE A 244 9.78 19.62 16.54
C ILE A 244 10.28 18.21 16.23
N THR A 245 10.56 17.45 17.29
CA THR A 245 11.23 16.14 17.21
C THR A 245 10.44 15.12 18.00
N ALA A 246 10.31 13.90 17.46
CA ALA A 246 9.73 12.75 18.13
C ALA A 246 10.83 11.83 18.71
N ASN A 247 10.52 11.17 19.84
CA ASN A 247 11.40 10.17 20.46
C ASN A 247 11.36 8.82 19.74
N ALA A 248 10.23 8.51 19.12
CA ALA A 248 9.96 7.22 18.51
C ALA A 248 8.97 7.37 17.34
N ILE A 249 8.95 6.38 16.48
CA ILE A 249 7.85 6.13 15.56
C ILE A 249 6.67 5.64 16.39
N GLY A 250 5.53 6.31 16.29
CA GLY A 250 4.32 5.97 17.04
C GLY A 250 3.12 5.74 16.12
N ILE A 251 1.93 5.91 16.67
CA ILE A 251 0.71 5.97 15.90
C ILE A 251 0.66 7.34 15.20
N GLY A 252 0.35 7.36 13.91
CA GLY A 252 0.16 8.60 13.15
C GLY A 252 -1.09 9.38 13.58
N GLY A 253 -1.35 10.50 12.91
CA GLY A 253 -2.53 11.31 13.18
C GLY A 253 -2.54 11.98 14.55
N LEU A 254 -3.71 12.13 15.15
CA LEU A 254 -3.90 12.81 16.46
C LEU A 254 -3.12 12.12 17.60
N PRO A 255 -3.11 10.78 17.72
CA PRO A 255 -2.32 10.10 18.74
C PRO A 255 -0.81 10.31 18.60
N GLY A 256 -0.33 10.78 17.47
CA GLY A 256 1.09 11.06 17.19
C GLY A 256 1.75 12.00 18.20
N ILE A 257 0.97 12.85 18.89
CA ILE A 257 1.47 13.73 19.95
C ILE A 257 2.18 12.96 21.07
N LEU A 258 1.78 11.71 21.33
CA LEU A 258 2.38 10.87 22.38
C LEU A 258 3.84 10.48 22.06
N SER A 259 4.23 10.51 20.80
CA SER A 259 5.60 10.21 20.35
C SER A 259 6.52 11.43 20.40
N ILE A 260 5.96 12.63 20.54
CA ILE A 260 6.72 13.89 20.51
C ILE A 260 7.51 14.09 21.81
N GLN A 261 8.72 14.61 21.70
CA GLN A 261 9.49 15.00 22.87
C GLN A 261 8.73 16.01 23.74
N ALA A 262 8.70 15.78 25.05
CA ALA A 262 7.87 16.57 25.99
C ALA A 262 8.03 18.09 25.83
N LYS A 263 9.26 18.56 25.57
CA LYS A 263 9.57 19.99 25.36
C LYS A 263 8.89 20.61 24.13
N TYR A 264 8.45 19.79 23.15
CA TYR A 264 7.82 20.24 21.91
C TYR A 264 6.32 19.96 21.85
N MET A 265 5.73 19.28 22.84
CA MET A 265 4.32 18.86 22.80
C MET A 265 3.35 20.02 22.61
N SER A 266 3.58 21.16 23.30
CA SER A 266 2.74 22.34 23.15
C SER A 266 2.81 22.97 21.74
N LEU A 267 4.02 23.05 21.17
CA LEU A 267 4.23 23.52 19.82
C LEU A 267 3.60 22.57 18.79
N PHE A 268 3.72 21.27 19.03
CA PHE A 268 3.10 20.26 18.18
C PHE A 268 1.58 20.33 18.23
N ALA A 269 0.99 20.54 19.42
CA ALA A 269 -0.47 20.74 19.56
C ALA A 269 -0.97 21.97 18.77
N ILE A 270 -0.24 23.09 18.79
CA ILE A 270 -0.54 24.25 17.95
C ILE A 270 -0.47 23.87 16.47
N ASN A 271 0.56 23.12 16.09
CA ASN A 271 0.75 22.68 14.70
C ASN A 271 -0.35 21.70 14.24
N MET A 272 -0.85 20.85 15.16
CA MET A 272 -2.03 20.02 14.89
C MET A 272 -3.27 20.86 14.56
N VAL A 273 -3.48 21.97 15.26
CA VAL A 273 -4.58 22.91 14.93
C VAL A 273 -4.39 23.50 13.54
N ILE A 274 -3.17 23.86 13.15
CA ILE A 274 -2.86 24.31 11.78
C ILE A 274 -3.20 23.22 10.78
N ALA A 275 -2.77 21.97 11.03
CA ALA A 275 -3.03 20.82 10.19
C ALA A 275 -4.52 20.43 10.10
N VAL A 276 -5.34 20.85 11.07
CA VAL A 276 -6.80 20.71 11.02
C VAL A 276 -7.44 21.85 10.25
N VAL A 277 -7.16 23.09 10.65
CA VAL A 277 -7.91 24.26 10.18
C VAL A 277 -7.57 24.62 8.73
N VAL A 278 -6.29 24.60 8.37
CA VAL A 278 -5.87 25.05 7.03
C VAL A 278 -6.46 24.18 5.92
N PRO A 279 -6.29 22.85 5.91
CA PRO A 279 -6.85 22.02 4.83
C PRO A 279 -8.36 21.97 4.85
N PHE A 280 -8.99 22.06 6.02
CA PHE A 280 -10.44 22.13 6.15
C PHE A 280 -10.98 23.38 5.44
N VAL A 281 -10.45 24.57 5.78
CA VAL A 281 -10.86 25.83 5.16
C VAL A 281 -10.53 25.86 3.67
N LEU A 282 -9.33 25.39 3.27
CA LEU A 282 -8.95 25.34 1.86
C LEU A 282 -9.90 24.44 1.06
N SER A 283 -10.31 23.29 1.59
CA SER A 283 -11.28 22.41 0.92
C SER A 283 -12.61 23.10 0.69
N LEU A 284 -13.12 23.86 1.69
CA LEU A 284 -14.34 24.65 1.54
C LEU A 284 -14.19 25.73 0.46
N VAL A 285 -13.06 26.44 0.47
CA VAL A 285 -12.76 27.50 -0.51
C VAL A 285 -12.63 26.92 -1.91
N PHE A 286 -11.85 25.85 -2.09
CA PHE A 286 -11.65 25.21 -3.39
C PHE A 286 -12.97 24.73 -4.00
N ARG A 287 -13.82 24.11 -3.19
CA ARG A 287 -15.16 23.71 -3.63
C ARG A 287 -16.00 24.92 -4.07
N LYS A 288 -15.95 26.03 -3.30
CA LYS A 288 -16.73 27.23 -3.59
C LYS A 288 -16.30 27.91 -4.89
N ILE A 289 -14.99 27.96 -5.17
CA ILE A 289 -14.44 28.61 -6.38
C ILE A 289 -14.33 27.66 -7.58
N GLY A 290 -14.70 26.37 -7.42
CA GLY A 290 -14.58 25.37 -8.48
C GLY A 290 -13.14 24.96 -8.81
N PHE A 291 -12.16 25.20 -7.92
CA PHE A 291 -10.77 24.89 -8.16
C PHE A 291 -10.53 23.37 -8.05
N LEU A 292 -10.05 22.75 -9.13
CA LEU A 292 -9.82 21.30 -9.22
C LEU A 292 -11.02 20.44 -8.82
N THR A 293 -12.22 20.96 -8.91
CA THR A 293 -13.44 20.25 -8.60
C THR A 293 -13.86 19.47 -9.84
N LYS A 294 -13.81 18.16 -9.78
CA LYS A 294 -14.41 17.33 -10.83
C LYS A 294 -15.93 17.45 -10.77
N THR A 295 -16.55 17.61 -11.93
CA THR A 295 -17.99 17.56 -12.07
C THR A 295 -18.47 16.11 -12.08
N GLU A 296 -19.77 15.86 -11.88
CA GLU A 296 -20.33 14.50 -12.02
C GLU A 296 -20.07 13.91 -13.41
N ASP A 297 -20.08 14.74 -14.45
CA ASP A 297 -19.77 14.33 -15.81
C ASP A 297 -18.28 13.95 -15.97
N ASP A 298 -17.37 14.66 -15.33
CA ASP A 298 -15.94 14.32 -15.30
C ASP A 298 -15.69 13.00 -14.56
N LEU A 299 -16.45 12.75 -13.46
CA LEU A 299 -16.38 11.49 -12.73
C LEU A 299 -16.87 10.32 -13.55
N LYS A 300 -18.04 10.45 -14.20
CA LYS A 300 -18.58 9.43 -15.11
C LYS A 300 -17.65 9.18 -16.30
N ALA A 301 -17.07 10.23 -16.89
CA ALA A 301 -16.10 10.10 -17.96
C ALA A 301 -14.81 9.39 -17.50
N SER A 302 -14.35 9.66 -16.26
CA SER A 302 -13.18 8.98 -15.72
C SER A 302 -13.43 7.52 -15.38
N GLU A 303 -14.62 7.18 -14.87
CA GLU A 303 -15.05 5.80 -14.66
C GLU A 303 -15.16 5.04 -15.99
N GLN A 304 -15.77 5.65 -17.00
CA GLN A 304 -15.84 5.08 -18.35
C GLN A 304 -14.46 4.89 -18.98
N SER A 305 -13.53 5.84 -18.79
CA SER A 305 -12.15 5.72 -19.29
C SER A 305 -11.37 4.62 -18.59
N GLN A 306 -11.58 4.42 -17.28
CA GLN A 306 -10.96 3.32 -16.55
C GLN A 306 -11.52 1.96 -16.97
N VAL A 307 -12.83 1.88 -17.15
CA VAL A 307 -13.49 0.69 -17.70
C VAL A 307 -12.97 0.40 -19.11
N GLN A 308 -12.85 1.42 -19.96
CA GLN A 308 -12.32 1.28 -21.32
C GLN A 308 -10.85 0.82 -21.32
N ALA A 309 -10.02 1.36 -20.43
CA ALA A 309 -8.61 0.95 -20.28
C ALA A 309 -8.48 -0.51 -19.78
N VAL A 310 -9.40 -0.96 -18.90
CA VAL A 310 -9.47 -2.36 -18.47
C VAL A 310 -9.92 -3.25 -19.64
N ILE A 311 -10.86 -2.78 -20.47
CA ILE A 311 -11.32 -3.48 -21.68
C ILE A 311 -10.20 -3.58 -22.71
N GLU A 312 -9.43 -2.50 -22.92
CA GLU A 312 -8.28 -2.50 -23.85
C GLU A 312 -7.11 -3.36 -23.37
N ALA A 313 -6.80 -3.33 -22.05
CA ALA A 313 -5.79 -4.21 -21.46
C ALA A 313 -6.20 -5.70 -21.51
N LYS A 314 -7.50 -5.99 -21.56
CA LYS A 314 -8.05 -7.35 -21.71
C LYS A 314 -8.08 -7.83 -23.16
N LYS A 315 -8.07 -6.93 -24.15
CA LYS A 315 -8.02 -7.32 -25.58
C LYS A 315 -6.76 -8.09 -25.96
N ASP A 316 -5.67 -7.89 -25.24
CA ASP A 316 -4.41 -8.62 -25.46
C ASP A 316 -4.41 -10.06 -24.87
N ALA A 317 -5.48 -10.44 -24.15
CA ALA A 317 -5.65 -11.77 -23.54
C ALA A 317 -6.81 -12.60 -24.16
N GLU A 318 -7.35 -12.17 -25.31
CA GLU A 318 -8.47 -12.85 -25.95
C GLU A 318 -8.09 -14.25 -26.48
N ALA A 319 -8.97 -15.21 -26.23
CA ALA A 319 -8.96 -16.52 -26.91
C ALA A 319 -8.96 -16.33 -28.44
N PRO A 320 -8.35 -17.24 -29.21
CA PRO A 320 -8.30 -17.12 -30.67
C PRO A 320 -9.68 -16.89 -31.27
N ALA A 321 -9.81 -15.87 -32.09
CA ALA A 321 -11.07 -15.52 -32.73
C ALA A 321 -11.67 -16.73 -33.49
N GLY A 322 -12.89 -17.13 -33.14
CA GLY A 322 -13.58 -18.27 -33.73
C GLY A 322 -13.75 -19.49 -32.83
N THR A 323 -13.28 -19.46 -31.59
CA THR A 323 -13.54 -20.52 -30.62
C THR A 323 -15.02 -20.47 -30.20
N VAL A 324 -15.78 -21.51 -30.55
CA VAL A 324 -17.17 -21.66 -30.12
C VAL A 324 -17.23 -22.54 -28.89
N VAL A 325 -17.63 -21.96 -27.77
CA VAL A 325 -17.76 -22.65 -26.49
C VAL A 325 -19.23 -22.71 -26.09
N THR A 326 -19.69 -23.86 -25.64
CA THR A 326 -21.07 -24.04 -25.16
C THR A 326 -21.12 -23.76 -23.67
N VAL A 327 -21.78 -22.70 -23.30
CA VAL A 327 -22.02 -22.33 -21.89
C VAL A 327 -23.45 -22.81 -21.51
N LYS A 328 -23.54 -23.60 -20.45
CA LYS A 328 -24.84 -24.04 -19.89
C LYS A 328 -25.44 -22.93 -19.03
N SER A 329 -26.73 -22.99 -18.76
CA SER A 329 -27.34 -22.06 -17.82
C SER A 329 -26.83 -22.32 -16.40
N PRO A 330 -26.30 -21.30 -15.70
CA PRO A 330 -25.82 -21.45 -14.31
C PRO A 330 -26.98 -21.54 -13.29
N LEU A 331 -28.21 -21.20 -13.71
CA LEU A 331 -29.38 -21.15 -12.85
C LEU A 331 -30.61 -21.74 -13.62
N SER A 332 -31.53 -22.35 -12.87
CA SER A 332 -32.86 -22.65 -13.38
C SER A 332 -33.71 -21.38 -13.30
N GLY A 333 -34.36 -21.03 -14.42
CA GLY A 333 -35.19 -19.83 -14.47
C GLY A 333 -35.46 -19.33 -15.91
N VAL A 334 -36.00 -18.13 -16.02
CA VAL A 334 -36.32 -17.48 -17.29
C VAL A 334 -35.16 -16.63 -17.77
N ALA A 335 -34.55 -16.98 -18.90
CA ALA A 335 -33.49 -16.20 -19.52
C ALA A 335 -34.07 -15.03 -20.33
N LYS A 336 -33.46 -13.84 -20.17
CA LYS A 336 -33.83 -12.60 -20.86
C LYS A 336 -32.55 -11.95 -21.45
N PRO A 337 -32.73 -11.09 -22.49
CA PRO A 337 -31.59 -10.29 -22.97
C PRO A 337 -30.95 -9.44 -21.86
N LEU A 338 -29.62 -9.26 -21.93
CA LEU A 338 -28.89 -8.46 -20.95
C LEU A 338 -29.40 -7.01 -20.85
N SER A 339 -29.93 -6.47 -21.95
CA SER A 339 -30.54 -5.13 -22.01
C SER A 339 -31.79 -4.97 -21.13
N GLU A 340 -32.40 -6.06 -20.68
CA GLU A 340 -33.51 -6.05 -19.74
C GLU A 340 -33.08 -6.10 -18.27
N SER A 341 -31.75 -6.09 -18.01
CA SER A 341 -31.25 -5.99 -16.65
C SER A 341 -31.66 -4.64 -16.02
N PRO A 342 -32.19 -4.65 -14.80
CA PRO A 342 -32.47 -3.41 -14.08
C PRO A 342 -31.18 -2.66 -13.65
N ASP A 343 -30.01 -3.33 -13.67
CA ASP A 343 -28.72 -2.74 -13.37
C ASP A 343 -28.13 -2.10 -14.63
N PRO A 344 -27.88 -0.76 -14.62
CA PRO A 344 -27.31 -0.04 -15.76
C PRO A 344 -25.93 -0.52 -16.20
N VAL A 345 -25.12 -1.05 -15.29
CA VAL A 345 -23.75 -1.54 -15.58
C VAL A 345 -23.83 -2.79 -16.47
N PHE A 346 -24.80 -3.66 -16.21
CA PHE A 346 -24.99 -4.88 -16.99
C PHE A 346 -25.84 -4.63 -18.25
N SER A 347 -26.92 -3.86 -18.14
CA SER A 347 -27.85 -3.62 -19.29
C SER A 347 -27.17 -2.88 -20.44
N GLN A 348 -26.14 -2.07 -20.17
CA GLN A 348 -25.35 -1.37 -21.19
C GLN A 348 -24.21 -2.22 -21.78
N GLY A 349 -24.03 -3.45 -21.31
CA GLY A 349 -22.99 -4.35 -21.79
C GLY A 349 -21.55 -3.93 -21.40
N VAL A 350 -21.39 -3.05 -20.41
CA VAL A 350 -20.09 -2.54 -19.95
C VAL A 350 -19.18 -3.66 -19.42
N MET A 351 -19.78 -4.69 -18.81
CA MET A 351 -19.06 -5.85 -18.28
C MET A 351 -18.93 -7.00 -19.29
N GLY A 352 -19.32 -6.80 -20.54
CA GLY A 352 -19.32 -7.79 -21.60
C GLY A 352 -20.71 -8.21 -22.06
N GLN A 353 -20.75 -9.15 -23.00
CA GLN A 353 -22.00 -9.73 -23.45
C GLN A 353 -22.51 -10.76 -22.45
N GLY A 354 -23.83 -10.91 -22.34
CA GLY A 354 -24.38 -11.84 -21.37
C GLY A 354 -25.90 -11.95 -21.46
N ILE A 355 -26.46 -12.61 -20.48
CA ILE A 355 -27.92 -12.80 -20.31
C ILE A 355 -28.29 -12.47 -18.86
N VAL A 356 -29.54 -12.12 -18.66
CA VAL A 356 -30.18 -12.04 -17.34
C VAL A 356 -31.02 -13.30 -17.14
N ILE A 357 -30.93 -13.90 -15.96
CA ILE A 357 -31.75 -15.04 -15.58
C ILE A 357 -32.57 -14.65 -14.35
N GLU A 358 -33.90 -14.73 -14.46
CA GLU A 358 -34.80 -14.67 -13.30
C GLU A 358 -34.90 -16.06 -12.71
N PRO A 359 -34.33 -16.32 -11.51
CA PRO A 359 -34.15 -17.67 -11.00
C PRO A 359 -35.46 -18.22 -10.40
N ASP A 360 -35.79 -19.49 -10.70
CA ASP A 360 -36.82 -20.24 -10.01
C ASP A 360 -36.30 -20.89 -8.71
N LYS A 361 -34.99 -21.10 -8.63
CA LYS A 361 -34.30 -21.71 -7.48
C LYS A 361 -33.03 -20.91 -7.16
N GLY A 362 -32.68 -20.85 -5.88
CA GLY A 362 -31.49 -20.16 -5.37
C GLY A 362 -30.22 -20.99 -5.45
N GLU A 363 -30.02 -21.82 -6.48
CA GLU A 363 -28.83 -22.66 -6.64
C GLU A 363 -28.06 -22.25 -7.90
N LEU A 364 -26.85 -21.73 -7.72
CA LEU A 364 -25.94 -21.36 -8.78
C LEU A 364 -24.91 -22.47 -8.99
N VAL A 365 -24.79 -22.96 -10.23
CA VAL A 365 -23.84 -24.00 -10.63
C VAL A 365 -22.85 -23.50 -11.69
N ALA A 366 -21.70 -24.16 -11.80
CA ALA A 366 -20.73 -23.83 -12.85
C ALA A 366 -21.33 -24.07 -14.25
N PRO A 367 -21.37 -23.06 -15.13
CA PRO A 367 -21.94 -23.16 -16.46
C PRO A 367 -21.00 -23.81 -17.49
N ILE A 368 -19.73 -23.98 -17.13
CA ILE A 368 -18.67 -24.48 -17.98
C ILE A 368 -17.58 -25.10 -17.12
N ASP A 369 -16.81 -26.04 -17.68
CA ASP A 369 -15.61 -26.59 -17.05
C ASP A 369 -14.50 -25.53 -17.03
N GLY A 370 -13.78 -25.43 -15.91
CA GLY A 370 -12.75 -24.42 -15.71
C GLY A 370 -12.42 -24.20 -14.23
N VAL A 371 -11.80 -23.09 -13.93
CA VAL A 371 -11.32 -22.74 -12.58
C VAL A 371 -12.05 -21.51 -12.05
N VAL A 372 -12.39 -21.51 -10.76
CA VAL A 372 -12.93 -20.33 -10.07
C VAL A 372 -11.83 -19.29 -9.96
N SER A 373 -11.85 -18.28 -10.82
CA SER A 373 -10.82 -17.23 -10.88
C SER A 373 -10.96 -16.23 -9.75
N VAL A 374 -12.20 -15.94 -9.35
CA VAL A 374 -12.51 -15.06 -8.22
C VAL A 374 -13.80 -15.47 -7.55
N LEU A 375 -13.80 -15.51 -6.22
CA LEU A 375 -14.99 -15.55 -5.39
C LEU A 375 -14.97 -14.32 -4.48
N PHE A 376 -15.92 -13.42 -4.65
CA PHE A 376 -15.99 -12.21 -3.84
C PHE A 376 -16.28 -12.55 -2.36
N PRO A 377 -15.69 -11.84 -1.38
CA PRO A 377 -15.91 -12.12 0.04
C PRO A 377 -17.37 -12.12 0.46
N SER A 378 -18.19 -11.24 -0.12
CA SER A 378 -19.65 -11.16 0.06
C SER A 378 -20.43 -12.21 -0.76
N LYS A 379 -19.76 -13.07 -1.51
CA LYS A 379 -20.33 -14.21 -2.29
C LYS A 379 -21.45 -13.82 -3.29
N HIS A 380 -21.59 -12.53 -3.57
CA HIS A 380 -22.59 -12.00 -4.50
C HIS A 380 -22.14 -12.13 -5.97
N ALA A 381 -20.87 -12.38 -6.22
CA ALA A 381 -20.33 -12.57 -7.54
C ALA A 381 -19.22 -13.62 -7.56
N VAL A 382 -19.21 -14.40 -8.64
CA VAL A 382 -18.24 -15.48 -8.91
C VAL A 382 -17.72 -15.34 -10.33
N GLY A 383 -16.40 -15.35 -10.49
CA GLY A 383 -15.71 -15.40 -11.78
C GLY A 383 -15.19 -16.80 -12.06
N LEU A 384 -15.35 -17.27 -13.28
CA LEU A 384 -14.79 -18.50 -13.81
C LEU A 384 -13.91 -18.21 -15.02
N ILE A 385 -12.84 -18.97 -15.17
CA ILE A 385 -12.05 -19.04 -16.40
C ILE A 385 -12.17 -20.47 -16.93
N SER A 386 -12.68 -20.60 -18.15
CA SER A 386 -12.79 -21.92 -18.79
C SER A 386 -11.42 -22.46 -19.21
N ASP A 387 -11.36 -23.76 -19.51
CA ASP A 387 -10.14 -24.41 -20.03
C ASP A 387 -9.70 -23.81 -21.38
N GLU A 388 -10.62 -23.21 -22.14
CA GLU A 388 -10.34 -22.50 -23.39
C GLU A 388 -9.96 -21.02 -23.19
N GLY A 389 -9.89 -20.53 -21.94
CA GLY A 389 -9.52 -19.16 -21.63
C GLY A 389 -10.67 -18.14 -21.69
N ILE A 390 -11.94 -18.58 -21.70
CA ILE A 390 -13.09 -17.68 -21.63
C ILE A 390 -13.37 -17.30 -20.19
N GLU A 391 -13.46 -15.99 -19.93
CA GLU A 391 -13.83 -15.45 -18.64
C GLU A 391 -15.34 -15.23 -18.53
N LEU A 392 -15.93 -15.77 -17.48
CA LEU A 392 -17.35 -15.61 -17.15
C LEU A 392 -17.50 -14.97 -15.78
N LEU A 393 -18.32 -13.93 -15.67
CA LEU A 393 -18.74 -13.34 -14.41
C LEU A 393 -20.21 -13.61 -14.15
N MET A 394 -20.52 -14.26 -13.05
CA MET A 394 -21.89 -14.47 -12.58
C MET A 394 -22.14 -13.55 -11.39
N HIS A 395 -23.07 -12.61 -11.56
CA HIS A 395 -23.44 -11.63 -10.54
C HIS A 395 -24.85 -11.92 -10.03
N ILE A 396 -25.03 -12.02 -8.71
CA ILE A 396 -26.27 -12.48 -8.08
C ILE A 396 -27.00 -11.29 -7.46
N GLY A 397 -28.08 -10.88 -8.09
CA GLY A 397 -28.95 -9.80 -7.63
C GLY A 397 -28.35 -8.40 -7.74
N MET A 398 -29.16 -7.38 -7.44
CA MET A 398 -28.76 -5.98 -7.38
C MET A 398 -28.38 -5.61 -5.93
N ASP A 399 -27.33 -4.83 -5.77
CA ASP A 399 -26.85 -4.31 -4.47
C ASP A 399 -26.58 -5.38 -3.39
N THR A 400 -26.51 -6.65 -3.80
CA THR A 400 -26.31 -7.78 -2.89
C THR A 400 -24.94 -7.82 -2.25
N VAL A 401 -23.99 -7.03 -2.74
CA VAL A 401 -22.71 -6.75 -2.07
C VAL A 401 -22.92 -6.22 -0.66
N SER A 402 -23.95 -5.43 -0.43
CA SER A 402 -24.30 -4.84 0.87
C SER A 402 -24.76 -5.85 1.93
N LEU A 403 -25.11 -7.07 1.50
CA LEU A 403 -25.50 -8.16 2.41
C LEU A 403 -24.30 -8.78 3.15
N ASP A 404 -23.06 -8.44 2.76
CA ASP A 404 -21.83 -8.92 3.37
C ASP A 404 -21.80 -10.45 3.56
N GLY A 405 -22.27 -11.17 2.51
CA GLY A 405 -22.34 -12.63 2.48
C GLY A 405 -23.53 -13.24 3.22
N LYS A 406 -24.40 -12.45 3.83
CA LYS A 406 -25.62 -12.96 4.48
C LYS A 406 -26.61 -13.44 3.42
N GLY A 407 -27.06 -14.70 3.56
CA GLY A 407 -27.95 -15.34 2.61
C GLY A 407 -27.24 -16.07 1.45
N PHE A 408 -25.90 -16.02 1.38
CA PHE A 408 -25.11 -16.77 0.40
C PHE A 408 -24.22 -17.82 1.07
N THR A 409 -24.33 -19.05 0.61
CA THR A 409 -23.42 -20.13 0.97
C THR A 409 -22.59 -20.49 -0.27
N ALA A 410 -21.28 -20.52 -0.16
CA ALA A 410 -20.41 -20.98 -1.22
C ALA A 410 -19.83 -22.33 -0.85
N GLU A 411 -19.96 -23.30 -1.75
CA GLU A 411 -19.41 -24.65 -1.60
C GLU A 411 -18.07 -24.80 -2.32
N VAL A 412 -17.66 -23.76 -3.04
CA VAL A 412 -16.40 -23.66 -3.78
C VAL A 412 -15.52 -22.55 -3.22
N LYS A 413 -14.23 -22.61 -3.53
CA LYS A 413 -13.24 -21.60 -3.20
C LYS A 413 -12.55 -21.13 -4.48
N GLN A 414 -11.88 -19.97 -4.39
CA GLN A 414 -11.00 -19.50 -5.45
C GLN A 414 -9.89 -20.53 -5.69
N GLY A 415 -9.73 -20.93 -6.94
CA GLY A 415 -8.78 -21.94 -7.39
C GLY A 415 -9.33 -23.37 -7.52
N ASP A 416 -10.58 -23.62 -7.13
CA ASP A 416 -11.27 -24.91 -7.34
C ASP A 416 -11.64 -25.11 -8.80
#